data_b3744fb3f5010c172380f7b4b7219440
#
_entry.id   b3744fb3f5010c172380f7b4b7219440
#
_cell.length_a   1.000
_cell.length_b   1.000
_cell.length_c   1.000
_cell.angle_alpha   90.00
_cell.angle_beta   90.00
_cell.angle_gamma   90.00
#
_symmetry.space_group_name_H-M   'P 1'
#
loop_
_entity.id
_entity.type
_entity.pdbx_description
1 polymer ?
#
loop_
_entity_poly.entity_id
_entity_poly.type
_entity_poly.pdbx_seq_one_letter_code
_entity_poly.pdbx_strand_id
1 'polypeptide(L)'
;AMDNAIGKDNWESAGISGDRTQNLLWRVRYDNYNSCHPENIVIAIGINNLISGKDSPENTAEGIIAVANEVRKQFPESRIILLGLFPSGKEQQSKVRTQCDKIHDILQHHRFEKVEYVNPTKWFTEADGTMKDGLYGNDYIHFTGEGYKVAATEIAKILAR
;
A
#
# COMPACT_ATOMS: atom_id res chain seq x y z
N ALA A 1 -15.47 -4.99 -1.30
CA ALA A 1 -14.47 -6.06 -1.24
C ALA A 1 -14.12 -6.39 0.22
N MET A 2 -13.67 -5.40 0.99
CA MET A 2 -13.28 -5.60 2.41
C MET A 2 -14.42 -6.13 3.27
N ASP A 3 -15.64 -5.61 3.13
CA ASP A 3 -16.82 -6.12 3.86
C ASP A 3 -17.02 -7.62 3.71
N ASN A 4 -16.79 -8.14 2.50
CA ASN A 4 -16.92 -9.57 2.22
C ASN A 4 -15.73 -10.39 2.73
N ALA A 5 -14.56 -9.77 2.88
CA ALA A 5 -13.33 -10.44 3.27
C ALA A 5 -13.17 -10.55 4.79
N ILE A 6 -13.52 -9.49 5.54
CA ILE A 6 -13.29 -9.41 6.98
C ILE A 6 -14.53 -8.95 7.79
N GLY A 7 -15.66 -8.73 7.14
CA GLY A 7 -16.91 -8.27 7.76
C GLY A 7 -17.05 -6.73 7.75
N LYS A 8 -18.28 -6.27 7.56
CA LYS A 8 -18.60 -4.86 7.34
C LYS A 8 -18.17 -3.95 8.51
N ASP A 9 -18.32 -4.42 9.73
CA ASP A 9 -18.09 -3.61 10.93
C ASP A 9 -16.67 -3.81 11.52
N ASN A 10 -15.82 -4.57 10.83
CA ASN A 10 -14.48 -4.92 11.30
C ASN A 10 -13.35 -4.10 10.68
N TRP A 11 -13.67 -3.09 9.87
CA TRP A 11 -12.65 -2.23 9.25
C TRP A 11 -13.18 -0.83 8.98
N GLU A 12 -12.26 0.11 8.91
CA GLU A 12 -12.53 1.49 8.53
C GLU A 12 -11.49 1.98 7.53
N SER A 13 -11.90 2.81 6.57
CA SER A 13 -10.99 3.42 5.60
C SER A 13 -10.65 4.85 5.99
N ALA A 14 -9.37 5.11 6.22
CA ALA A 14 -8.80 6.45 6.39
C ALA A 14 -8.13 6.97 5.10
N GLY A 15 -8.28 6.27 3.97
CA GLY A 15 -7.70 6.65 2.68
C GLY A 15 -8.41 7.84 2.04
N ILE A 16 -7.64 8.74 1.43
CA ILE A 16 -8.14 9.86 0.63
C ILE A 16 -7.60 9.73 -0.79
N SER A 17 -8.49 9.82 -1.79
CA SER A 17 -8.10 9.74 -3.19
C SER A 17 -7.09 10.82 -3.55
N GLY A 18 -6.05 10.46 -4.30
CA GLY A 18 -5.01 11.38 -4.72
C GLY A 18 -3.90 11.64 -3.68
N ASP A 19 -4.01 11.09 -2.48
CA ASP A 19 -2.98 11.28 -1.45
C ASP A 19 -1.61 10.77 -1.93
N ARG A 20 -0.61 11.60 -1.65
CA ARG A 20 0.82 11.26 -1.68
C ARG A 20 1.33 11.03 -0.27
N THR A 21 2.54 10.49 -0.15
CA THR A 21 3.15 10.20 1.16
C THR A 21 3.16 11.40 2.10
N GLN A 22 3.44 12.61 1.60
CA GLN A 22 3.47 13.83 2.40
C GLN A 22 2.08 14.24 2.91
N ASN A 23 1.01 13.98 2.16
CA ASN A 23 -0.37 14.25 2.60
C ASN A 23 -0.75 13.32 3.76
N LEU A 24 -0.51 12.01 3.59
CA LEU A 24 -0.79 11.03 4.63
C LEU A 24 0.07 11.28 5.88
N LEU A 25 1.36 11.58 5.71
CA LEU A 25 2.27 11.90 6.82
C LEU A 25 1.77 13.09 7.64
N TRP A 26 1.28 14.14 6.95
CA TRP A 26 0.71 15.30 7.62
C TRP A 26 -0.53 14.92 8.44
N ARG A 27 -1.46 14.16 7.87
CA ARG A 27 -2.67 13.71 8.58
C ARG A 27 -2.33 12.84 9.79
N VAL A 28 -1.44 11.87 9.64
CA VAL A 28 -1.03 11.01 10.75
C VAL A 28 -0.42 11.82 11.90
N ARG A 29 0.29 12.90 11.61
CA ARG A 29 0.92 13.76 12.63
C ARG A 29 -0.04 14.70 13.34
N TYR A 30 -1.02 15.24 12.63
CA TYR A 30 -1.78 16.39 13.10
C TYR A 30 -3.26 16.11 13.30
N ASP A 31 -3.80 15.01 12.77
CA ASP A 31 -5.16 14.60 13.06
C ASP A 31 -5.27 13.97 14.46
N ASN A 32 -6.44 14.05 15.04
CA ASN A 32 -6.68 13.52 16.38
C ASN A 32 -7.16 12.07 16.32
N TYR A 33 -6.25 11.14 16.59
CA TYR A 33 -6.53 9.71 16.65
C TYR A 33 -6.66 9.17 18.11
N ASN A 34 -6.77 10.04 19.11
CA ASN A 34 -6.75 9.64 20.52
C ASN A 34 -7.86 8.65 20.93
N SER A 35 -8.97 8.64 20.18
CA SER A 35 -10.08 7.69 20.39
C SER A 35 -9.99 6.43 19.53
N CYS A 36 -8.99 6.34 18.67
CA CYS A 36 -8.82 5.21 17.75
C CYS A 36 -7.81 4.21 18.34
N HIS A 37 -8.24 2.97 18.55
CA HIS A 37 -7.37 1.90 19.05
C HIS A 37 -7.46 0.68 18.11
N PRO A 38 -7.02 0.80 16.85
CA PRO A 38 -7.09 -0.30 15.90
C PRO A 38 -6.12 -1.42 16.32
N GLU A 39 -6.58 -2.65 16.28
CA GLU A 39 -5.72 -3.82 16.48
C GLU A 39 -4.70 -3.94 15.34
N ASN A 40 -5.17 -3.72 14.12
CA ASN A 40 -4.34 -3.80 12.91
C ASN A 40 -4.45 -2.51 12.09
N ILE A 41 -3.33 -2.08 11.51
CA ILE A 41 -3.28 -0.95 10.56
C ILE A 41 -2.61 -1.44 9.27
N VAL A 42 -3.31 -1.27 8.15
CA VAL A 42 -2.77 -1.57 6.81
C VAL A 42 -2.47 -0.27 6.09
N ILE A 43 -1.22 -0.07 5.70
CA ILE A 43 -0.75 1.12 4.98
C ILE A 43 -0.49 0.76 3.53
N ALA A 44 -1.10 1.50 2.59
CA ALA A 44 -0.81 1.42 1.16
C ALA A 44 -0.77 2.85 0.59
N ILE A 45 0.40 3.34 0.24
CA ILE A 45 0.61 4.74 -0.20
C ILE A 45 1.83 4.82 -1.14
N GLY A 46 1.86 5.83 -2.01
CA GLY A 46 3.05 6.19 -2.80
C GLY A 46 2.84 6.16 -4.32
N ILE A 47 1.83 5.49 -4.85
CA ILE A 47 1.60 5.47 -6.31
C ILE A 47 1.38 6.88 -6.87
N ASN A 48 0.66 7.75 -6.15
CA ASN A 48 0.42 9.11 -6.58
C ASN A 48 1.68 9.97 -6.61
N ASN A 49 2.70 9.65 -5.82
CA ASN A 49 4.01 10.28 -5.92
C ASN A 49 4.64 10.01 -7.29
N LEU A 50 4.61 8.75 -7.75
CA LEU A 50 5.19 8.36 -9.04
C LEU A 50 4.42 8.92 -10.23
N ILE A 51 3.10 8.75 -10.26
CA ILE A 51 2.28 9.17 -11.42
C ILE A 51 2.21 10.70 -11.55
N SER A 52 2.40 11.45 -10.49
CA SER A 52 2.52 12.92 -10.56
C SER A 52 3.78 13.37 -11.30
N GLY A 53 4.78 12.49 -11.40
CA GLY A 53 6.08 12.78 -12.01
C GLY A 53 6.95 13.77 -11.24
N LYS A 54 6.57 14.11 -10.00
CA LYS A 54 7.28 15.10 -9.18
C LYS A 54 8.29 14.50 -8.22
N ASP A 55 8.10 13.23 -7.87
CA ASP A 55 8.94 12.53 -6.90
C ASP A 55 9.72 11.38 -7.60
N SER A 56 10.97 11.19 -7.18
CA SER A 56 11.75 10.02 -7.59
C SER A 56 11.31 8.75 -6.82
N PRO A 57 11.66 7.55 -7.29
CA PRO A 57 11.44 6.33 -6.51
C PRO A 57 12.05 6.39 -5.11
N GLU A 58 13.25 6.94 -4.98
CA GLU A 58 13.96 7.09 -3.72
C GLU A 58 13.19 8.01 -2.75
N ASN A 59 12.81 9.20 -3.20
CA ASN A 59 12.02 10.15 -2.40
C ASN A 59 10.66 9.56 -2.01
N THR A 60 10.06 8.78 -2.92
CA THR A 60 8.79 8.10 -2.64
C THR A 60 8.98 7.03 -1.55
N ALA A 61 10.04 6.22 -1.65
CA ALA A 61 10.36 5.21 -0.64
C ALA A 61 10.65 5.84 0.73
N GLU A 62 11.43 6.93 0.78
CA GLU A 62 11.67 7.70 2.01
C GLU A 62 10.35 8.22 2.62
N GLY A 63 9.45 8.72 1.78
CA GLY A 63 8.13 9.17 2.21
C GLY A 63 7.28 8.03 2.78
N ILE A 64 7.31 6.85 2.17
CA ILE A 64 6.62 5.65 2.67
C ILE A 64 7.19 5.22 4.03
N ILE A 65 8.51 5.19 4.16
CA ILE A 65 9.19 4.88 5.43
C ILE A 65 8.82 5.88 6.52
N ALA A 66 8.81 7.17 6.20
CA ALA A 66 8.42 8.21 7.13
C ALA A 66 6.96 8.05 7.63
N VAL A 67 6.03 7.68 6.72
CA VAL A 67 4.64 7.38 7.09
C VAL A 67 4.58 6.17 8.03
N ALA A 68 5.24 5.06 7.68
CA ALA A 68 5.22 3.85 8.49
C ALA A 68 5.77 4.10 9.90
N ASN A 69 6.87 4.85 10.01
CA ASN A 69 7.47 5.22 11.29
C ASN A 69 6.56 6.14 12.11
N GLU A 70 5.89 7.09 11.49
CA GLU A 70 4.96 7.97 12.18
C GLU A 70 3.71 7.21 12.67
N VAL A 71 3.16 6.31 11.85
CA VAL A 71 2.06 5.42 12.26
C VAL A 71 2.49 4.55 13.44
N ARG A 72 3.70 3.96 13.40
CA ARG A 72 4.25 3.18 14.52
C ARG A 72 4.33 3.99 15.81
N LYS A 73 4.73 5.25 15.70
CA LYS A 73 4.83 6.16 16.85
C LYS A 73 3.46 6.49 17.44
N GLN A 74 2.46 6.75 16.59
CA GLN A 74 1.11 7.11 17.01
C GLN A 74 0.33 5.90 17.59
N PHE A 75 0.60 4.70 17.07
CA PHE A 75 -0.11 3.47 17.41
C PHE A 75 0.87 2.39 17.89
N PRO A 76 1.48 2.56 19.08
CA PRO A 76 2.53 1.66 19.56
C PRO A 76 2.06 0.23 19.84
N GLU A 77 0.78 0.00 20.07
CA GLU A 77 0.22 -1.32 20.36
C GLU A 77 -0.37 -2.04 19.14
N SER A 78 -0.62 -1.30 18.03
CA SER A 78 -1.21 -1.88 16.84
C SER A 78 -0.21 -2.74 16.06
N ARG A 79 -0.69 -3.82 15.44
CA ARG A 79 0.06 -4.50 14.37
C ARG A 79 0.02 -3.66 13.11
N ILE A 80 1.17 -3.32 12.54
CA ILE A 80 1.26 -2.49 11.35
C ILE A 80 1.75 -3.32 10.18
N ILE A 81 0.95 -3.35 9.11
CA ILE A 81 1.25 -3.98 7.84
C ILE A 81 1.47 -2.89 6.79
N LEU A 82 2.68 -2.79 6.28
CA LEU A 82 3.02 -1.90 5.19
C LEU A 82 2.97 -2.70 3.88
N LEU A 83 1.97 -2.44 3.07
CA LEU A 83 1.94 -2.94 1.71
C LEU A 83 2.84 -2.06 0.84
N GLY A 84 3.74 -2.69 0.12
CA GLY A 84 4.45 -2.03 -0.97
C GLY A 84 3.50 -1.60 -2.08
N LEU A 85 4.01 -0.89 -3.07
CA LEU A 85 3.19 -0.46 -4.20
C LEU A 85 2.64 -1.67 -4.97
N PHE A 86 1.37 -1.60 -5.34
CA PHE A 86 0.82 -2.57 -6.27
C PHE A 86 1.49 -2.41 -7.64
N PRO A 87 1.78 -3.50 -8.37
CA PRO A 87 2.40 -3.40 -9.68
C PRO A 87 1.51 -2.56 -10.60
N SER A 88 2.06 -1.54 -11.22
CA SER A 88 1.32 -0.58 -12.04
C SER A 88 1.98 -0.43 -13.41
N GLY A 89 1.17 -0.19 -14.46
CA GLY A 89 1.63 -0.19 -15.83
C GLY A 89 1.55 -1.57 -16.50
N LYS A 90 1.09 -1.60 -17.74
CA LYS A 90 0.84 -2.82 -18.50
C LYS A 90 2.11 -3.65 -18.70
N GLU A 91 3.11 -3.01 -19.27
CA GLU A 91 4.37 -3.68 -19.63
C GLU A 91 5.36 -3.68 -18.46
N GLN A 92 6.11 -4.76 -18.30
CA GLN A 92 7.13 -4.88 -17.24
C GLN A 92 8.19 -3.78 -17.33
N GLN A 93 8.55 -3.37 -18.55
CA GLN A 93 9.55 -2.34 -18.82
C GLN A 93 8.97 -0.91 -18.78
N SER A 94 7.66 -0.76 -18.49
CA SER A 94 7.08 0.58 -18.37
C SER A 94 7.74 1.35 -17.22
N LYS A 95 7.86 2.67 -17.40
CA LYS A 95 8.51 3.53 -16.41
C LYS A 95 7.92 3.36 -15.01
N VAL A 96 6.59 3.31 -14.89
CA VAL A 96 5.94 3.19 -13.59
C VAL A 96 6.22 1.83 -12.94
N ARG A 97 6.26 0.74 -13.72
CA ARG A 97 6.57 -0.60 -13.20
C ARG A 97 8.00 -0.66 -12.67
N THR A 98 8.97 -0.22 -13.44
CA THR A 98 10.38 -0.20 -13.02
C THR A 98 10.61 0.70 -11.80
N GLN A 99 9.84 1.77 -11.66
CA GLN A 99 9.87 2.62 -10.46
C GLN A 99 9.25 1.92 -9.24
N CYS A 100 8.15 1.18 -9.41
CA CYS A 100 7.58 0.36 -8.33
C CYS A 100 8.59 -0.70 -7.85
N ASP A 101 9.24 -1.41 -8.77
CA ASP A 101 10.22 -2.45 -8.45
C ASP A 101 11.41 -1.85 -7.66
N LYS A 102 11.87 -0.67 -8.04
CA LYS A 102 12.94 0.05 -7.32
C LYS A 102 12.52 0.43 -5.89
N ILE A 103 11.29 0.87 -5.70
CA ILE A 103 10.74 1.15 -4.37
C ILE A 103 10.67 -0.13 -3.55
N HIS A 104 10.20 -1.25 -4.13
CA HIS A 104 10.19 -2.53 -3.44
C HIS A 104 11.59 -2.95 -2.98
N ASP A 105 12.59 -2.77 -3.84
CA ASP A 105 13.98 -3.08 -3.48
C ASP A 105 14.45 -2.27 -2.27
N ILE A 106 14.15 -0.98 -2.23
CA ILE A 106 14.48 -0.12 -1.09
C ILE A 106 13.74 -0.57 0.17
N LEU A 107 12.43 -0.78 0.09
CA LEU A 107 11.60 -1.09 1.25
C LEU A 107 11.92 -2.46 1.85
N GLN A 108 12.20 -3.48 1.04
CA GLN A 108 12.54 -4.83 1.53
C GLN A 108 13.88 -4.89 2.26
N HIS A 109 14.82 -3.99 1.95
CA HIS A 109 16.12 -3.90 2.61
C HIS A 109 16.12 -2.92 3.80
N HIS A 110 15.04 -2.15 3.98
CA HIS A 110 14.89 -1.25 5.11
C HIS A 110 14.53 -2.04 6.38
N ARG A 111 15.19 -1.73 7.51
CA ARG A 111 14.86 -2.32 8.81
C ARG A 111 13.74 -1.53 9.48
N PHE A 112 12.53 -2.04 9.36
CA PHE A 112 11.39 -1.47 10.07
C PHE A 112 11.35 -1.95 11.53
N GLU A 113 11.01 -1.05 12.44
CA GLU A 113 10.76 -1.41 13.83
C GLU A 113 9.28 -1.80 14.00
N LYS A 114 9.03 -3.09 14.25
CA LYS A 114 7.67 -3.63 14.48
C LYS A 114 6.65 -3.25 13.38
N VAL A 115 7.07 -3.17 12.13
CA VAL A 115 6.22 -3.01 10.95
C VAL A 115 6.50 -4.17 10.00
N GLU A 116 5.45 -4.90 9.64
CA GLU A 116 5.52 -6.01 8.68
C GLU A 116 5.43 -5.45 7.26
N TYR A 117 6.50 -5.59 6.48
CA TYR A 117 6.49 -5.23 5.07
C TYR A 117 6.01 -6.39 4.21
N VAL A 118 5.09 -6.12 3.29
CA VAL A 118 4.53 -7.08 2.34
C VAL A 118 4.62 -6.53 0.92
N ASN A 119 5.25 -7.28 0.02
CA ASN A 119 5.26 -6.95 -1.40
C ASN A 119 4.06 -7.61 -2.10
N PRO A 120 3.07 -6.84 -2.59
CA PRO A 120 1.84 -7.38 -3.17
C PRO A 120 1.98 -7.78 -4.66
N THR A 121 3.14 -7.65 -5.27
CA THR A 121 3.34 -7.84 -6.72
C THR A 121 2.77 -9.18 -7.20
N LYS A 122 3.08 -10.28 -6.50
CA LYS A 122 2.63 -11.62 -6.89
C LYS A 122 1.11 -11.84 -6.81
N TRP A 123 0.39 -10.97 -6.13
CA TRP A 123 -1.07 -11.06 -6.11
C TRP A 123 -1.69 -10.70 -7.46
N PHE A 124 -1.00 -9.85 -8.22
CA PHE A 124 -1.47 -9.22 -9.45
C PHE A 124 -0.68 -9.60 -10.70
N THR A 125 0.39 -10.38 -10.55
CA THR A 125 1.21 -10.82 -11.69
C THR A 125 1.27 -12.34 -11.78
N GLU A 126 1.44 -12.84 -13.00
CA GLU A 126 1.80 -14.21 -13.29
C GLU A 126 3.26 -14.50 -12.91
N ALA A 127 3.68 -15.76 -13.04
CA ALA A 127 5.04 -16.17 -12.70
C ALA A 127 6.11 -15.52 -13.58
N ASP A 128 5.77 -15.19 -14.82
CA ASP A 128 6.63 -14.47 -15.76
C ASP A 128 6.64 -12.95 -15.56
N GLY A 129 5.86 -12.45 -14.60
CA GLY A 129 5.72 -11.02 -14.26
C GLY A 129 4.71 -10.26 -15.09
N THR A 130 4.00 -10.89 -16.04
CA THR A 130 2.89 -10.25 -16.75
C THR A 130 1.73 -9.95 -15.80
N MET A 131 0.93 -8.93 -16.13
CA MET A 131 -0.24 -8.60 -15.32
C MET A 131 -1.32 -9.66 -15.52
N LYS A 132 -1.93 -10.10 -14.41
CA LYS A 132 -3.12 -10.96 -14.48
C LYS A 132 -4.27 -10.21 -15.13
N ASP A 133 -4.96 -10.88 -16.04
CA ASP A 133 -6.07 -10.30 -16.79
C ASP A 133 -7.25 -9.93 -15.86
N GLY A 134 -7.94 -8.87 -16.21
CA GLY A 134 -9.19 -8.46 -15.56
C GLY A 134 -9.05 -7.80 -14.18
N LEU A 135 -7.84 -7.68 -13.61
CA LEU A 135 -7.65 -7.12 -12.28
C LEU A 135 -7.48 -5.59 -12.28
N TYR A 136 -7.09 -5.02 -13.41
CA TYR A 136 -6.89 -3.58 -13.57
C TYR A 136 -7.84 -2.97 -14.60
N GLY A 137 -8.17 -1.71 -14.42
CA GLY A 137 -8.78 -0.88 -15.45
C GLY A 137 -7.81 -0.59 -16.60
N ASN A 138 -8.27 0.15 -17.60
CA ASN A 138 -7.49 0.46 -18.81
C ASN A 138 -6.20 1.24 -18.56
N ASP A 139 -6.09 1.91 -17.43
CA ASP A 139 -4.90 2.67 -17.03
C ASP A 139 -3.82 1.84 -16.35
N TYR A 140 -4.11 0.59 -16.02
CA TYR A 140 -3.21 -0.31 -15.28
C TYR A 140 -2.66 0.28 -13.97
N ILE A 141 -3.47 1.12 -13.33
CA ILE A 141 -3.21 1.73 -12.02
C ILE A 141 -4.38 1.43 -11.08
N HIS A 142 -5.60 1.69 -11.52
CA HIS A 142 -6.81 1.46 -10.73
C HIS A 142 -7.34 0.04 -10.92
N PHE A 143 -7.75 -0.57 -9.81
CA PHE A 143 -8.30 -1.92 -9.84
C PHE A 143 -9.72 -1.96 -10.39
N THR A 144 -10.05 -3.08 -11.02
CA THR A 144 -11.44 -3.48 -11.24
C THR A 144 -12.06 -3.99 -9.94
N GLY A 145 -13.35 -4.31 -9.96
CA GLY A 145 -14.02 -4.98 -8.84
C GLY A 145 -13.34 -6.31 -8.46
N GLU A 146 -12.84 -7.06 -9.46
CA GLU A 146 -12.09 -8.31 -9.22
C GLU A 146 -10.71 -8.04 -8.61
N GLY A 147 -10.00 -7.01 -9.06
CA GLY A 147 -8.73 -6.61 -8.47
C GLY A 147 -8.88 -6.23 -6.99
N TYR A 148 -9.94 -5.48 -6.65
CA TYR A 148 -10.24 -5.18 -5.24
C TYR A 148 -10.58 -6.42 -4.41
N LYS A 149 -11.24 -7.43 -4.99
CA LYS A 149 -11.49 -8.71 -4.29
C LYS A 149 -10.20 -9.47 -4.02
N VAL A 150 -9.29 -9.52 -4.99
CA VAL A 150 -7.97 -10.13 -4.80
C VAL A 150 -7.21 -9.44 -3.67
N ALA A 151 -7.10 -8.11 -3.71
CA ALA A 151 -6.43 -7.35 -2.66
C ALA A 151 -7.04 -7.61 -1.28
N ALA A 152 -8.37 -7.53 -1.15
CA ALA A 152 -9.07 -7.75 0.10
C ALA A 152 -8.87 -9.16 0.65
N THR A 153 -8.89 -10.18 -0.22
CA THR A 153 -8.66 -11.57 0.16
C THR A 153 -7.25 -11.79 0.70
N GLU A 154 -6.24 -11.25 0.04
CA GLU A 154 -4.85 -11.40 0.47
C GLU A 154 -4.57 -10.62 1.77
N ILE A 155 -5.15 -9.43 1.92
CA ILE A 155 -5.10 -8.66 3.18
C ILE A 155 -5.76 -9.47 4.31
N ALA A 156 -6.94 -10.02 4.09
CA ALA A 156 -7.62 -10.84 5.10
C ALA A 156 -6.79 -12.04 5.55
N LYS A 157 -6.08 -12.72 4.62
CA LYS A 157 -5.15 -13.81 4.96
C LYS A 157 -3.99 -13.35 5.84
N ILE A 158 -3.49 -12.11 5.64
CA ILE A 158 -2.43 -11.54 6.48
C ILE A 158 -2.96 -11.23 7.87
N LEU A 159 -4.15 -10.63 7.94
CA LEU A 159 -4.78 -10.25 9.22
C LEU A 159 -5.14 -11.47 10.08
N ALA A 160 -5.45 -12.62 9.47
CA ALA A 160 -5.80 -13.87 10.16
C ALA A 160 -4.60 -14.63 10.77
N ARG A 161 -3.36 -14.17 10.57
CA ARG A 161 -2.13 -14.74 11.16
C ARG A 161 -1.82 -14.13 12.51
#